data_5325e2374a5abee218239be22d0cf8d0
#
_entry.id   5325e2374a5abee218239be22d0cf8d0
#
_cell.length_a   1.000
_cell.length_b   1.000
_cell.length_c   1.000
_cell.angle_alpha   90.00
_cell.angle_beta   90.00
_cell.angle_gamma   90.00
#
_symmetry.space_group_name_H-M   'P 1'
#
loop_
_entity.id
_entity.type
_entity.pdbx_description
1 polymer ?
#
loop_
_entity_poly.entity_id
_entity_poly.type
_entity_poly.pdbx_seq_one_letter_code
_entity_poly.pdbx_strand_id
1 'polypeptide(L)'
;MTEKCIEWFWKSNDNPFSTMESAQWNRYSDIENTIIEEAFTTLKKAYVILDDYHIDFEHRVQISNDDKSKQRPVKRVEINKDEDRLREARFMPNPLVSTNWENRKREMVEKAILGILHEGKLAGKQCEAKWIIQQLEKVKDQTKKEIGECCIYLYSLESFLYKILNHTMRLIGNKNHENVWRSKIETLGPFAFLLYYYLSYENLNHRTSTIVYRGAQLTDEMIAEYQYVTRSKDSRRSFQTFTSCSRNRAKAEQFGNTLFVFKAEKRTSYRTLNMDISSLSAYPEEEEVLIRPGRSFKIERVEFEKTKKKHVIYLTLISTSETN
;
A
#
# COMPACT_ATOMS: atom_id res chain seq x y z
N MET A 1 -22.38 11.78 6.77
CA MET A 1 -23.01 10.53 6.31
C MET A 1 -21.86 9.55 6.09
N THR A 2 -21.81 8.47 6.85
CA THR A 2 -20.83 7.41 6.66
C THR A 2 -21.07 6.76 5.30
N GLU A 3 -20.06 6.74 4.46
CA GLU A 3 -20.16 6.14 3.14
C GLU A 3 -20.16 4.62 3.29
N LYS A 4 -21.25 4.00 2.84
CA LYS A 4 -21.38 2.55 2.88
C LYS A 4 -20.61 1.93 1.74
N CYS A 5 -19.84 0.89 1.99
CA CYS A 5 -19.20 0.10 0.96
C CYS A 5 -19.62 -1.37 1.04
N ILE A 6 -19.50 -2.05 -0.08
CA ILE A 6 -19.80 -3.48 -0.17
C ILE A 6 -18.51 -4.27 -0.09
N GLU A 7 -18.52 -5.30 0.72
CA GLU A 7 -17.41 -6.24 0.80
C GLU A 7 -17.87 -7.69 0.72
N TRP A 8 -17.04 -8.50 0.07
CA TRP A 8 -17.23 -9.93 -0.06
C TRP A 8 -16.24 -10.67 0.83
N PHE A 9 -16.74 -11.73 1.46
CA PHE A 9 -15.98 -12.58 2.39
C PHE A 9 -16.19 -14.04 2.03
N TRP A 10 -15.18 -14.86 2.33
CA TRP A 10 -15.25 -16.31 2.24
C TRP A 10 -14.99 -16.96 3.60
N LYS A 11 -15.66 -18.08 3.88
CA LYS A 11 -15.54 -18.79 5.16
C LYS A 11 -14.22 -19.58 5.22
N SER A 12 -13.36 -19.24 6.17
CA SER A 12 -11.98 -19.77 6.26
C SER A 12 -11.80 -20.97 7.18
N ASN A 13 -12.83 -21.38 7.93
CA ASN A 13 -12.79 -22.57 8.78
C ASN A 13 -12.27 -23.82 8.04
N ASP A 14 -11.60 -24.73 8.71
CA ASP A 14 -11.11 -25.99 8.13
C ASP A 14 -12.27 -26.82 7.55
N ASN A 15 -13.37 -26.94 8.31
CA ASN A 15 -14.65 -27.45 7.78
C ASN A 15 -15.61 -26.27 7.55
N PRO A 16 -15.65 -25.72 6.33
CA PRO A 16 -16.39 -24.48 6.07
C PRO A 16 -17.91 -24.64 6.14
N PHE A 17 -18.45 -25.86 6.10
CA PHE A 17 -19.89 -26.13 6.21
C PHE A 17 -20.31 -26.59 7.62
N SER A 18 -19.36 -26.76 8.55
CA SER A 18 -19.67 -27.07 9.95
C SER A 18 -20.46 -25.93 10.61
N THR A 19 -21.48 -26.29 11.37
CA THR A 19 -22.26 -25.40 12.24
C THR A 19 -21.78 -25.47 13.70
N MET A 20 -20.84 -26.39 14.02
CA MET A 20 -20.33 -26.61 15.36
C MET A 20 -19.28 -25.58 15.80
N GLU A 21 -18.65 -24.92 14.84
CA GLU A 21 -17.61 -23.93 15.08
C GLU A 21 -18.10 -22.52 14.75
N SER A 22 -17.59 -21.53 15.48
CA SER A 22 -17.83 -20.15 15.11
C SER A 22 -17.29 -19.84 13.72
N ALA A 23 -18.09 -19.19 12.88
CA ALA A 23 -17.72 -18.90 11.52
C ALA A 23 -16.58 -17.88 11.46
N GLN A 24 -15.47 -18.26 10.86
CA GLN A 24 -14.35 -17.38 10.55
C GLN A 24 -14.48 -16.91 9.09
N TRP A 25 -14.35 -15.61 8.86
CA TRP A 25 -14.52 -15.02 7.55
C TRP A 25 -13.29 -14.22 7.16
N ASN A 26 -12.75 -14.51 5.99
CA ASN A 26 -11.67 -13.75 5.38
C ASN A 26 -12.23 -12.90 4.25
N ARG A 27 -11.70 -11.69 4.13
CA ARG A 27 -12.04 -10.75 3.09
C ARG A 27 -11.27 -11.08 1.80
N TYR A 28 -11.90 -10.84 0.65
CA TYR A 28 -11.20 -10.79 -0.64
C TYR A 28 -10.31 -9.54 -0.73
N SER A 29 -9.27 -9.57 -1.59
CA SER A 29 -8.49 -8.36 -1.88
C SER A 29 -9.39 -7.26 -2.45
N ASP A 30 -8.95 -6.00 -2.43
CA ASP A 30 -9.75 -4.88 -2.94
C ASP A 30 -10.11 -5.07 -4.41
N ILE A 31 -9.18 -5.61 -5.20
CA ILE A 31 -9.38 -5.84 -6.62
C ILE A 31 -10.30 -7.03 -6.86
N GLU A 32 -10.10 -8.16 -6.16
CA GLU A 32 -11.02 -9.32 -6.23
C GLU A 32 -12.43 -8.90 -5.83
N ASN A 33 -12.57 -8.13 -4.74
CA ASN A 33 -13.85 -7.60 -4.28
C ASN A 33 -14.55 -6.75 -5.37
N THR A 34 -13.79 -5.89 -6.05
CA THR A 34 -14.29 -5.07 -7.15
C THR A 34 -14.76 -5.93 -8.32
N ILE A 35 -13.97 -6.94 -8.71
CA ILE A 35 -14.29 -7.87 -9.82
C ILE A 35 -15.56 -8.68 -9.48
N ILE A 36 -15.66 -9.18 -8.24
CA ILE A 36 -16.83 -9.94 -7.78
C ILE A 36 -18.09 -9.06 -7.79
N GLU A 37 -18.01 -7.85 -7.22
CA GLU A 37 -19.15 -6.93 -7.12
C GLU A 37 -19.61 -6.45 -8.49
N GLU A 38 -18.68 -6.13 -9.41
CA GLU A 38 -19.02 -5.76 -10.78
C GLU A 38 -19.73 -6.91 -11.52
N ALA A 39 -19.25 -8.13 -11.37
CA ALA A 39 -19.85 -9.31 -11.97
C ALA A 39 -21.26 -9.56 -11.41
N PHE A 40 -21.46 -9.38 -10.12
CA PHE A 40 -22.73 -9.60 -9.44
C PHE A 40 -23.77 -8.52 -9.79
N THR A 41 -23.40 -7.23 -9.67
CA THR A 41 -24.37 -6.12 -9.77
C THR A 41 -24.54 -5.61 -11.18
N THR A 42 -23.45 -5.33 -11.88
CA THR A 42 -23.44 -4.65 -13.17
C THR A 42 -23.64 -5.64 -14.31
N LEU A 43 -22.87 -6.72 -14.31
CA LEU A 43 -22.88 -7.71 -15.39
C LEU A 43 -23.95 -8.80 -15.18
N LYS A 44 -24.53 -8.90 -13.98
CA LYS A 44 -25.55 -9.88 -13.59
C LYS A 44 -25.21 -11.31 -14.02
N LYS A 45 -23.96 -11.71 -13.83
CA LYS A 45 -23.45 -13.03 -14.18
C LYS A 45 -23.90 -14.07 -13.16
N ALA A 46 -24.02 -15.32 -13.59
CA ALA A 46 -24.28 -16.45 -12.69
C ALA A 46 -23.02 -16.80 -11.85
N TYR A 47 -21.83 -16.53 -12.40
CA TYR A 47 -20.56 -16.78 -11.73
C TYR A 47 -19.47 -15.81 -12.21
N VAL A 48 -18.38 -15.72 -11.45
CA VAL A 48 -17.16 -14.99 -11.83
C VAL A 48 -15.92 -15.86 -11.56
N ILE A 49 -14.98 -15.88 -12.52
CA ILE A 49 -13.73 -16.63 -12.42
C ILE A 49 -12.63 -15.70 -11.90
N LEU A 50 -11.95 -16.12 -10.85
CA LEU A 50 -10.73 -15.53 -10.29
C LEU A 50 -9.55 -16.49 -10.52
N ASP A 51 -8.37 -16.18 -9.95
CA ASP A 51 -7.16 -16.94 -10.21
C ASP A 51 -7.25 -18.40 -9.70
N ASP A 52 -7.53 -18.57 -8.41
CA ASP A 52 -7.53 -19.89 -7.76
C ASP A 52 -8.92 -20.54 -7.65
N TYR A 53 -9.98 -19.74 -7.85
CA TYR A 53 -11.38 -20.15 -7.64
C TYR A 53 -12.34 -19.32 -8.50
N HIS A 54 -13.56 -19.81 -8.59
CA HIS A 54 -14.68 -19.05 -9.11
C HIS A 54 -15.78 -18.92 -8.06
N ILE A 55 -16.56 -17.83 -8.16
CA ILE A 55 -17.69 -17.58 -7.27
C ILE A 55 -18.95 -17.96 -8.01
N ASP A 56 -19.71 -18.90 -7.48
CA ASP A 56 -21.09 -19.20 -7.88
C ASP A 56 -22.04 -18.33 -7.05
N PHE A 57 -22.72 -17.40 -7.70
CA PHE A 57 -23.60 -16.46 -7.04
C PHE A 57 -24.95 -17.07 -6.65
N GLU A 58 -25.41 -18.09 -7.37
CA GLU A 58 -26.65 -18.78 -7.07
C GLU A 58 -26.53 -19.59 -5.77
N HIS A 59 -25.46 -20.36 -5.63
CA HIS A 59 -25.21 -21.19 -4.45
C HIS A 59 -24.44 -20.46 -3.34
N ARG A 60 -23.95 -19.26 -3.62
CA ARG A 60 -23.13 -18.42 -2.71
C ARG A 60 -21.92 -19.16 -2.17
N VAL A 61 -21.16 -19.76 -3.05
CA VAL A 61 -19.93 -20.48 -2.74
C VAL A 61 -18.79 -20.07 -3.66
N GLN A 62 -17.57 -20.04 -3.13
CA GLN A 62 -16.38 -20.12 -3.95
C GLN A 62 -16.02 -21.58 -4.16
N ILE A 63 -15.59 -21.93 -5.36
CA ILE A 63 -15.23 -23.29 -5.77
C ILE A 63 -13.83 -23.22 -6.35
N SER A 64 -12.90 -24.09 -5.88
CA SER A 64 -11.55 -24.16 -6.42
C SER A 64 -11.57 -24.50 -7.90
N ASN A 65 -10.74 -23.83 -8.70
CA ASN A 65 -10.61 -24.09 -10.13
C ASN A 65 -9.94 -25.44 -10.41
N ASP A 66 -9.07 -25.90 -9.49
CA ASP A 66 -8.35 -27.16 -9.61
C ASP A 66 -9.12 -28.36 -9.04
N ASP A 67 -9.97 -28.12 -8.03
CA ASP A 67 -10.69 -29.19 -7.31
C ASP A 67 -12.10 -28.74 -6.92
N LYS A 68 -13.08 -29.14 -7.71
CA LYS A 68 -14.49 -28.77 -7.51
C LYS A 68 -15.10 -29.25 -6.19
N SER A 69 -14.47 -30.22 -5.52
CA SER A 69 -14.91 -30.65 -4.18
C SER A 69 -14.57 -29.64 -3.09
N LYS A 70 -13.58 -28.79 -3.33
CA LYS A 70 -13.16 -27.73 -2.41
C LYS A 70 -14.04 -26.49 -2.60
N GLN A 71 -15.05 -26.41 -1.75
CA GLN A 71 -16.03 -25.32 -1.77
C GLN A 71 -16.04 -24.60 -0.43
N ARG A 72 -16.32 -23.30 -0.45
CA ARG A 72 -16.45 -22.48 0.76
C ARG A 72 -17.57 -21.47 0.61
N PRO A 73 -18.44 -21.31 1.62
CA PRO A 73 -19.47 -20.28 1.60
C PRO A 73 -18.88 -18.88 1.42
N VAL A 74 -19.57 -18.05 0.64
CA VAL A 74 -19.25 -16.63 0.49
C VAL A 74 -20.44 -15.78 0.96
N LYS A 75 -20.14 -14.56 1.41
CA LYS A 75 -21.15 -13.58 1.78
C LYS A 75 -20.78 -12.20 1.26
N ARG A 76 -21.82 -11.46 0.88
CA ARG A 76 -21.78 -10.05 0.53
C ARG A 76 -22.29 -9.26 1.73
N VAL A 77 -21.54 -8.29 2.19
CA VAL A 77 -21.85 -7.47 3.40
C VAL A 77 -21.75 -6.00 3.04
N GLU A 78 -22.74 -5.23 3.45
CA GLU A 78 -22.65 -3.77 3.45
C GLU A 78 -22.00 -3.33 4.77
N ILE A 79 -20.86 -2.69 4.68
CA ILE A 79 -20.11 -2.20 5.85
C ILE A 79 -19.98 -0.68 5.82
N ASN A 80 -19.82 -0.09 7.01
CA ASN A 80 -19.40 1.30 7.12
C ASN A 80 -17.89 1.37 6.91
N LYS A 81 -17.41 2.32 6.09
CA LYS A 81 -15.98 2.49 5.78
C LYS A 81 -15.07 2.74 7.00
N ASP A 82 -15.64 2.94 8.19
CA ASP A 82 -14.91 3.23 9.43
C ASP A 82 -14.35 1.98 10.15
N GLU A 83 -14.59 0.76 9.63
CA GLU A 83 -14.07 -0.47 10.25
C GLU A 83 -12.62 -0.74 9.82
N ASP A 84 -11.78 -0.91 10.82
CA ASP A 84 -10.32 -0.96 10.84
C ASP A 84 -9.68 -1.89 9.80
N ARG A 85 -8.84 -1.33 8.93
CA ARG A 85 -7.97 -2.08 8.02
C ARG A 85 -6.52 -1.97 8.48
N LEU A 86 -5.93 -3.09 8.83
CA LEU A 86 -4.52 -3.17 9.24
C LEU A 86 -3.61 -3.38 8.02
N ARG A 87 -2.75 -2.38 7.72
CA ARG A 87 -1.67 -2.50 6.73
C ARG A 87 -0.32 -2.68 7.41
N GLU A 88 0.43 -3.71 7.03
CA GLU A 88 1.77 -3.94 7.58
C GLU A 88 2.82 -2.94 7.05
N ALA A 89 3.67 -2.44 7.97
CA ALA A 89 4.74 -1.50 7.68
C ALA A 89 6.11 -2.00 8.15
N ARG A 90 7.11 -1.95 7.26
CA ARG A 90 8.52 -2.21 7.60
C ARG A 90 9.46 -1.26 6.84
N PHE A 91 10.67 -1.04 7.36
CA PHE A 91 11.68 -0.13 6.82
C PHE A 91 12.71 -0.83 5.94
N MET A 92 13.29 -0.17 4.89
CA MET A 92 14.60 -0.49 4.27
C MET A 92 15.08 0.46 3.13
N PRO A 93 16.34 0.37 2.63
CA PRO A 93 17.09 1.36 1.87
C PRO A 93 16.97 1.37 0.31
N ASN A 94 17.09 2.53 -0.28
CA ASN A 94 17.22 2.98 -1.71
C ASN A 94 16.16 2.62 -2.76
N PRO A 95 15.70 3.58 -3.58
CA PRO A 95 14.55 3.42 -4.47
C PRO A 95 14.85 2.61 -5.75
N LEU A 96 13.87 1.86 -6.22
CA LEU A 96 13.84 1.20 -7.56
C LEU A 96 13.80 2.20 -8.74
N VAL A 97 14.12 3.47 -8.49
CA VAL A 97 13.96 4.54 -9.47
C VAL A 97 15.29 4.86 -10.14
N SER A 98 15.37 4.76 -11.44
CA SER A 98 16.48 5.20 -12.27
C SER A 98 16.18 6.56 -12.90
N THR A 99 17.15 7.49 -12.86
CA THR A 99 17.02 8.87 -13.34
C THR A 99 16.90 9.02 -14.86
N ASN A 100 17.15 7.96 -15.63
CA ASN A 100 17.20 8.02 -17.11
C ASN A 100 15.84 8.01 -17.81
N TRP A 101 14.73 8.06 -17.09
CA TRP A 101 13.37 7.83 -17.63
C TRP A 101 12.50 9.10 -17.74
N GLU A 102 13.07 10.27 -17.46
CA GLU A 102 12.28 11.51 -17.23
C GLU A 102 11.43 12.01 -18.41
N ASN A 103 11.75 11.64 -19.66
CA ASN A 103 11.09 12.22 -20.85
C ASN A 103 10.12 11.28 -21.59
N ARG A 104 9.85 10.07 -21.08
CA ARG A 104 9.12 9.04 -21.84
C ARG A 104 7.89 8.50 -21.08
N LYS A 105 6.93 9.36 -20.75
CA LYS A 105 5.78 8.98 -19.92
C LYS A 105 5.00 7.77 -20.46
N ARG A 106 4.70 7.73 -21.77
CA ARG A 106 3.97 6.63 -22.40
C ARG A 106 4.77 5.32 -22.33
N GLU A 107 6.04 5.36 -22.69
CA GLU A 107 6.94 4.20 -22.58
C GLU A 107 7.00 3.67 -21.14
N MET A 108 6.98 4.55 -20.15
CA MET A 108 6.94 4.15 -18.74
C MET A 108 5.66 3.43 -18.36
N VAL A 109 4.52 3.92 -18.81
CA VAL A 109 3.23 3.26 -18.58
C VAL A 109 3.21 1.88 -19.25
N GLU A 110 3.67 1.79 -20.51
CA GLU A 110 3.76 0.53 -21.25
C GLU A 110 4.71 -0.48 -20.55
N LYS A 111 5.85 -0.02 -20.04
CA LYS A 111 6.76 -0.85 -19.24
C LYS A 111 6.13 -1.28 -17.91
N ALA A 112 5.42 -0.38 -17.23
CA ALA A 112 4.69 -0.72 -16.00
C ALA A 112 3.63 -1.79 -16.25
N ILE A 113 2.87 -1.68 -17.35
CA ILE A 113 1.89 -2.67 -17.78
C ILE A 113 2.53 -4.06 -17.98
N LEU A 114 3.63 -4.12 -18.74
CA LEU A 114 4.35 -5.37 -19.00
C LEU A 114 4.92 -5.97 -17.69
N GLY A 115 5.49 -5.12 -16.85
CA GLY A 115 6.04 -5.53 -15.57
C GLY A 115 4.98 -6.07 -14.60
N ILE A 116 3.84 -5.39 -14.49
CA ILE A 116 2.71 -5.82 -13.65
C ILE A 116 2.12 -7.14 -14.16
N LEU A 117 2.00 -7.32 -15.48
CA LEU A 117 1.56 -8.58 -16.07
C LEU A 117 2.50 -9.73 -15.71
N HIS A 118 3.81 -9.50 -15.83
CA HIS A 118 4.83 -10.49 -15.47
C HIS A 118 4.77 -10.86 -14.00
N GLU A 119 4.76 -9.87 -13.10
CA GLU A 119 4.72 -10.10 -11.65
C GLU A 119 3.43 -10.74 -11.19
N GLY A 120 2.29 -10.34 -11.77
CA GLY A 120 1.00 -10.95 -11.51
C GLY A 120 0.97 -12.44 -11.89
N LYS A 121 1.60 -12.80 -13.02
CA LYS A 121 1.75 -14.20 -13.42
C LYS A 121 2.61 -14.99 -12.42
N LEU A 122 3.75 -14.43 -11.99
CA LEU A 122 4.63 -15.08 -11.02
C LEU A 122 3.97 -15.23 -9.64
N ALA A 123 3.15 -14.26 -9.25
CA ALA A 123 2.44 -14.27 -7.98
C ALA A 123 1.13 -15.07 -8.00
N GLY A 124 0.72 -15.66 -9.16
CA GLY A 124 -0.59 -16.30 -9.32
C GLY A 124 -1.76 -15.29 -9.22
N LYS A 125 -1.53 -14.00 -9.50
CA LYS A 125 -2.51 -12.91 -9.37
C LYS A 125 -2.84 -12.25 -10.72
N GLN A 126 -3.13 -13.08 -11.72
CA GLN A 126 -3.34 -12.64 -13.09
C GLN A 126 -4.63 -11.82 -13.25
N CYS A 127 -5.69 -12.14 -12.52
CA CYS A 127 -6.94 -11.38 -12.55
C CYS A 127 -6.76 -9.97 -11.99
N GLU A 128 -6.10 -9.85 -10.82
CA GLU A 128 -5.74 -8.55 -10.25
C GLU A 128 -4.84 -7.75 -11.20
N ALA A 129 -3.81 -8.41 -11.77
CA ALA A 129 -2.90 -7.76 -12.72
C ALA A 129 -3.63 -7.23 -13.96
N LYS A 130 -4.51 -8.02 -14.57
CA LYS A 130 -5.31 -7.61 -15.71
C LYS A 130 -6.18 -6.39 -15.39
N TRP A 131 -6.82 -6.38 -14.23
CA TRP A 131 -7.63 -5.25 -13.81
C TRP A 131 -6.79 -3.98 -13.63
N ILE A 132 -5.62 -4.06 -12.96
CA ILE A 132 -4.68 -2.93 -12.81
C ILE A 132 -4.24 -2.42 -14.18
N ILE A 133 -3.88 -3.32 -15.09
CA ILE A 133 -3.46 -2.99 -16.46
C ILE A 133 -4.56 -2.22 -17.19
N GLN A 134 -5.81 -2.65 -17.09
CA GLN A 134 -6.94 -1.94 -17.70
C GLN A 134 -7.07 -0.49 -17.20
N GLN A 135 -6.77 -0.21 -15.92
CA GLN A 135 -6.78 1.17 -15.42
C GLN A 135 -5.64 1.99 -16.03
N LEU A 136 -4.42 1.43 -16.09
CA LEU A 136 -3.26 2.10 -16.70
C LEU A 136 -3.44 2.35 -18.21
N GLU A 137 -4.05 1.40 -18.93
CA GLU A 137 -4.38 1.55 -20.36
C GLU A 137 -5.31 2.73 -20.63
N LYS A 138 -6.28 3.00 -19.73
CA LYS A 138 -7.19 4.15 -19.85
C LYS A 138 -6.47 5.49 -19.80
N VAL A 139 -5.32 5.57 -19.10
CA VAL A 139 -4.59 6.82 -18.85
C VAL A 139 -3.26 6.94 -19.59
N LYS A 140 -2.82 5.92 -20.33
CA LYS A 140 -1.48 5.87 -20.94
C LYS A 140 -1.18 7.04 -21.88
N ASP A 141 -2.18 7.55 -22.57
CA ASP A 141 -2.07 8.67 -23.51
C ASP A 141 -2.48 10.02 -22.90
N GLN A 142 -2.86 10.02 -21.62
CA GLN A 142 -3.34 11.20 -20.88
C GLN A 142 -2.17 12.05 -20.34
N THR A 143 -2.50 13.09 -19.60
CA THR A 143 -1.52 13.97 -18.97
C THR A 143 -0.70 13.25 -17.89
N LYS A 144 0.46 13.81 -17.54
CA LYS A 144 1.28 13.29 -16.43
C LYS A 144 0.49 13.28 -15.11
N LYS A 145 -0.40 14.26 -14.95
CA LYS A 145 -1.28 14.38 -13.78
C LYS A 145 -2.24 13.18 -13.68
N GLU A 146 -2.98 12.91 -14.73
CA GLU A 146 -3.96 11.80 -14.77
C GLU A 146 -3.28 10.43 -14.61
N ILE A 147 -2.11 10.24 -15.22
CA ILE A 147 -1.29 9.03 -15.02
C ILE A 147 -0.89 8.89 -13.54
N GLY A 148 -0.41 9.98 -12.93
CA GLY A 148 0.03 9.97 -11.55
C GLY A 148 -1.11 9.75 -10.55
N GLU A 149 -2.27 10.36 -10.78
CA GLU A 149 -3.48 10.14 -9.98
C GLU A 149 -3.95 8.69 -10.04
N CYS A 150 -3.92 8.10 -11.24
CA CYS A 150 -4.19 6.67 -11.41
C CYS A 150 -3.18 5.81 -10.63
N CYS A 151 -1.87 6.12 -10.71
CA CYS A 151 -0.85 5.39 -9.96
C CYS A 151 -1.06 5.48 -8.44
N ILE A 152 -1.44 6.65 -7.91
CA ILE A 152 -1.77 6.82 -6.49
C ILE A 152 -2.97 5.96 -6.11
N TYR A 153 -4.05 6.02 -6.87
CA TYR A 153 -5.23 5.20 -6.63
C TYR A 153 -4.88 3.71 -6.59
N LEU A 154 -4.15 3.21 -7.61
CA LEU A 154 -3.74 1.81 -7.69
C LEU A 154 -2.81 1.38 -6.54
N TYR A 155 -1.93 2.28 -6.10
CA TYR A 155 -1.04 2.02 -4.96
C TYR A 155 -1.79 2.00 -3.63
N SER A 156 -2.84 2.80 -3.47
CA SER A 156 -3.63 2.85 -2.24
C SER A 156 -4.49 1.59 -2.02
N LEU A 157 -4.78 0.83 -3.07
CA LEU A 157 -5.49 -0.44 -2.97
C LEU A 157 -4.68 -1.50 -2.24
N GLU A 158 -5.32 -2.29 -1.37
CA GLU A 158 -4.74 -3.52 -0.86
C GLU A 158 -4.73 -4.59 -1.96
N SER A 159 -3.61 -4.71 -2.68
CA SER A 159 -3.43 -5.54 -3.85
C SER A 159 -2.10 -6.28 -3.82
N PHE A 160 -1.93 -7.27 -4.72
CA PHE A 160 -0.64 -7.91 -4.90
C PHE A 160 0.45 -6.90 -5.29
N LEU A 161 0.12 -5.88 -6.11
CA LEU A 161 1.06 -4.86 -6.55
C LEU A 161 1.60 -4.04 -5.37
N TYR A 162 0.71 -3.55 -4.50
CA TYR A 162 1.10 -2.87 -3.26
C TYR A 162 2.03 -3.74 -2.40
N LYS A 163 1.65 -5.01 -2.20
CA LYS A 163 2.41 -5.95 -1.36
C LYS A 163 3.80 -6.24 -1.93
N ILE A 164 3.87 -6.59 -3.22
CA ILE A 164 5.16 -6.96 -3.85
C ILE A 164 6.08 -5.76 -4.03
N LEU A 165 5.55 -4.59 -4.39
CA LEU A 165 6.34 -3.37 -4.53
C LEU A 165 7.00 -2.99 -3.20
N ASN A 166 6.21 -2.88 -2.13
CA ASN A 166 6.74 -2.53 -0.81
C ASN A 166 7.67 -3.61 -0.25
N HIS A 167 7.37 -4.90 -0.46
CA HIS A 167 8.27 -5.99 -0.09
C HIS A 167 9.63 -5.86 -0.80
N THR A 168 9.62 -5.72 -2.12
CA THR A 168 10.84 -5.59 -2.92
C THR A 168 11.66 -4.36 -2.53
N MET A 169 11.00 -3.22 -2.35
CA MET A 169 11.68 -1.98 -1.95
C MET A 169 12.35 -2.10 -0.57
N ARG A 170 11.81 -2.92 0.34
CA ARG A 170 12.43 -3.21 1.64
C ARG A 170 13.70 -4.05 1.54
N LEU A 171 13.85 -4.85 0.50
CA LEU A 171 15.04 -5.69 0.29
C LEU A 171 16.23 -4.90 -0.29
N ILE A 172 15.98 -3.70 -0.83
CA ILE A 172 17.02 -2.87 -1.45
C ILE A 172 18.08 -2.52 -0.41
N GLY A 173 19.34 -2.71 -0.76
CA GLY A 173 20.49 -2.50 0.14
C GLY A 173 20.84 -3.70 1.02
N ASN A 174 20.01 -4.73 1.07
CA ASN A 174 20.38 -5.98 1.72
C ASN A 174 21.18 -6.86 0.75
N LYS A 175 22.47 -7.08 1.04
CA LYS A 175 23.38 -7.86 0.19
C LYS A 175 22.90 -9.29 -0.05
N ASN A 176 22.26 -9.91 0.94
CA ASN A 176 21.76 -11.27 0.84
C ASN A 176 20.54 -11.39 -0.10
N HIS A 177 19.86 -10.29 -0.42
CA HIS A 177 18.69 -10.24 -1.28
C HIS A 177 18.91 -9.39 -2.55
N GLU A 178 20.18 -9.12 -2.91
CA GLU A 178 20.51 -8.25 -4.04
C GLU A 178 19.94 -8.78 -5.35
N ASN A 179 20.09 -10.07 -5.61
CA ASN A 179 19.56 -10.70 -6.83
C ASN A 179 18.03 -10.60 -6.90
N VAL A 180 17.33 -10.68 -5.75
CA VAL A 180 15.87 -10.62 -5.69
C VAL A 180 15.37 -9.23 -6.11
N TRP A 181 15.85 -8.17 -5.45
CA TRP A 181 15.35 -6.83 -5.78
C TRP A 181 15.86 -6.32 -7.13
N ARG A 182 17.09 -6.70 -7.56
CA ARG A 182 17.60 -6.31 -8.89
C ARG A 182 16.78 -6.91 -10.01
N SER A 183 16.34 -8.17 -9.89
CA SER A 183 15.48 -8.81 -10.89
C SER A 183 14.11 -8.12 -11.05
N LYS A 184 13.69 -7.33 -10.06
CA LYS A 184 12.40 -6.61 -10.06
C LYS A 184 12.50 -5.17 -10.58
N ILE A 185 13.70 -4.66 -10.87
CA ILE A 185 13.89 -3.28 -11.35
C ILE A 185 13.13 -3.06 -12.67
N GLU A 186 13.26 -3.98 -13.62
CA GLU A 186 12.63 -3.85 -14.93
C GLU A 186 11.10 -4.03 -14.90
N THR A 187 10.59 -4.77 -13.92
CA THR A 187 9.16 -5.09 -13.82
C THR A 187 8.39 -4.12 -12.91
N LEU A 188 8.90 -3.85 -11.71
CA LEU A 188 8.23 -2.96 -10.73
C LEU A 188 8.73 -1.52 -10.79
N GLY A 189 9.96 -1.31 -11.26
CA GLY A 189 10.58 0.02 -11.32
C GLY A 189 9.80 1.04 -12.13
N PRO A 190 9.24 0.71 -13.31
CA PRO A 190 8.44 1.65 -14.09
C PRO A 190 7.23 2.20 -13.32
N PHE A 191 6.47 1.35 -12.62
CA PHE A 191 5.33 1.80 -11.80
C PHE A 191 5.81 2.64 -10.61
N ALA A 192 6.85 2.18 -9.90
CA ALA A 192 7.45 2.93 -8.79
C ALA A 192 7.92 4.32 -9.25
N PHE A 193 8.50 4.42 -10.46
CA PHE A 193 8.93 5.69 -11.03
C PHE A 193 7.77 6.63 -11.31
N LEU A 194 6.71 6.17 -11.95
CA LEU A 194 5.52 6.98 -12.23
C LEU A 194 4.93 7.56 -10.94
N LEU A 195 4.80 6.74 -9.91
CA LEU A 195 4.32 7.16 -8.59
C LEU A 195 5.28 8.16 -7.94
N TYR A 196 6.60 7.88 -7.93
CA TYR A 196 7.62 8.76 -7.37
C TYR A 196 7.67 10.12 -8.09
N TYR A 197 7.61 10.10 -9.43
CA TYR A 197 7.65 11.30 -10.25
C TYR A 197 6.47 12.22 -9.92
N TYR A 198 5.27 11.68 -9.87
CA TYR A 198 4.07 12.44 -9.53
C TYR A 198 4.18 13.07 -8.14
N LEU A 199 4.57 12.31 -7.13
CA LEU A 199 4.78 12.81 -5.77
C LEU A 199 5.90 13.86 -5.66
N SER A 200 6.77 13.97 -6.67
CA SER A 200 7.91 14.89 -6.65
C SER A 200 7.66 16.21 -7.37
N TYR A 201 6.93 16.18 -8.46
CA TYR A 201 6.85 17.28 -9.42
C TYR A 201 5.46 17.92 -9.54
N GLU A 202 4.42 17.20 -9.21
CA GLU A 202 3.09 17.81 -9.18
C GLU A 202 2.95 18.71 -7.96
N ASN A 203 2.98 20.01 -8.23
CA ASN A 203 2.69 21.07 -7.24
C ASN A 203 1.19 21.12 -6.98
N LEU A 204 0.70 20.12 -6.27
CA LEU A 204 -0.67 20.13 -5.87
C LEU A 204 -0.83 21.14 -4.73
N ASN A 205 -1.85 21.98 -4.82
CA ASN A 205 -2.28 22.91 -3.76
C ASN A 205 -2.79 22.14 -2.52
N HIS A 206 -2.17 21.03 -2.21
CA HIS A 206 -2.55 20.18 -1.10
C HIS A 206 -1.97 20.74 0.20
N ARG A 207 -2.82 20.82 1.20
CA ARG A 207 -2.45 21.21 2.55
C ARG A 207 -1.41 20.21 3.07
N THR A 208 -0.16 20.64 3.11
CA THR A 208 0.89 19.85 3.75
C THR A 208 0.69 19.93 5.26
N SER A 209 0.36 18.84 5.88
CA SER A 209 0.35 18.76 7.35
C SER A 209 1.79 18.85 7.87
N THR A 210 2.01 19.68 8.89
CA THR A 210 3.32 19.77 9.55
C THR A 210 3.62 18.55 10.41
N ILE A 211 2.60 17.77 10.78
CA ILE A 211 2.71 16.55 11.56
C ILE A 211 1.83 15.49 10.91
N VAL A 212 2.40 14.30 10.71
CA VAL A 212 1.67 13.10 10.25
C VAL A 212 2.05 11.91 11.09
N TYR A 213 1.21 10.90 11.09
CA TYR A 213 1.27 9.76 11.99
C TYR A 213 1.27 8.46 11.23
N ARG A 214 1.96 7.44 11.75
CA ARG A 214 1.94 6.09 11.22
C ARG A 214 1.96 5.09 12.36
N GLY A 215 1.00 4.19 12.39
CA GLY A 215 1.06 3.01 13.25
C GLY A 215 1.87 1.88 12.59
N ALA A 216 2.55 1.09 13.40
CA ALA A 216 3.31 -0.07 12.95
C ALA A 216 3.43 -1.12 14.04
N GLN A 217 3.57 -2.38 13.63
CA GLN A 217 3.98 -3.47 14.51
C GLN A 217 5.51 -3.61 14.45
N LEU A 218 6.20 -3.36 15.54
CA LEU A 218 7.64 -3.53 15.67
C LEU A 218 7.97 -4.62 16.69
N THR A 219 9.09 -5.32 16.49
CA THR A 219 9.66 -6.20 17.52
C THR A 219 10.42 -5.38 18.56
N ASP A 220 10.71 -5.98 19.71
CA ASP A 220 11.47 -5.32 20.77
C ASP A 220 12.89 -4.96 20.31
N GLU A 221 13.51 -5.79 19.46
CA GLU A 221 14.83 -5.53 18.87
C GLU A 221 14.80 -4.29 17.96
N MET A 222 13.76 -4.15 17.13
CA MET A 222 13.60 -2.97 16.28
C MET A 222 13.40 -1.70 17.13
N ILE A 223 12.63 -1.77 18.21
CA ILE A 223 12.42 -0.65 19.12
C ILE A 223 13.76 -0.27 19.81
N ALA A 224 14.52 -1.28 20.27
CA ALA A 224 15.83 -1.07 20.86
C ALA A 224 16.82 -0.41 19.88
N GLU A 225 16.77 -0.76 18.59
CA GLU A 225 17.57 -0.11 17.54
C GLU A 225 17.21 1.38 17.42
N TYR A 226 15.93 1.74 17.40
CA TYR A 226 15.52 3.15 17.41
C TYR A 226 16.02 3.89 18.65
N GLN A 227 15.94 3.27 19.84
CA GLN A 227 16.46 3.84 21.08
C GLN A 227 17.99 4.03 21.04
N TYR A 228 18.71 3.06 20.49
CA TYR A 228 20.17 3.17 20.32
C TYR A 228 20.56 4.33 19.41
N VAL A 229 19.87 4.47 18.28
CA VAL A 229 20.15 5.54 17.30
C VAL A 229 19.91 6.93 17.88
N THR A 230 18.95 7.12 18.81
CA THR A 230 18.76 8.44 19.47
C THR A 230 19.98 8.89 20.26
N ARG A 231 20.81 7.96 20.71
CA ARG A 231 22.04 8.22 21.49
C ARG A 231 23.28 8.39 20.60
N SER A 232 23.16 8.04 19.32
CA SER A 232 24.25 8.14 18.36
C SER A 232 24.43 9.58 17.87
N LYS A 233 25.67 9.97 17.55
CA LYS A 233 25.95 11.26 16.89
C LYS A 233 25.32 11.34 15.49
N ASP A 234 25.15 10.21 14.82
CA ASP A 234 24.45 10.10 13.53
C ASP A 234 23.09 9.44 13.73
N SER A 235 22.10 10.29 14.01
CA SER A 235 20.69 9.89 14.14
C SER A 235 19.91 10.00 12.83
N ARG A 236 20.58 10.29 11.71
CA ARG A 236 19.93 10.41 10.38
C ARG A 236 19.69 9.04 9.76
N ARG A 237 18.51 8.89 9.17
CA ARG A 237 18.09 7.70 8.41
C ARG A 237 17.27 8.16 7.22
N SER A 238 16.96 7.27 6.30
CA SER A 238 16.10 7.57 5.17
C SER A 238 15.04 6.50 4.97
N PHE A 239 13.86 6.93 4.48
CA PHE A 239 12.84 5.99 4.05
C PHE A 239 13.21 5.42 2.70
N GLN A 240 12.96 4.15 2.57
CA GLN A 240 13.35 3.37 1.41
C GLN A 240 12.15 2.98 0.56
N THR A 241 10.99 2.93 1.20
CA THR A 241 9.71 2.64 0.55
C THR A 241 8.85 3.89 0.54
N PHE A 242 7.82 3.86 -0.28
CA PHE A 242 6.69 4.76 -0.09
C PHE A 242 6.11 4.53 1.30
N THR A 243 6.01 5.58 2.08
CA THR A 243 5.61 5.46 3.49
C THR A 243 4.27 6.14 3.69
N SER A 244 3.23 5.32 3.80
CA SER A 244 1.88 5.76 4.09
C SER A 244 1.76 6.23 5.54
N CYS A 245 1.19 7.41 5.72
CA CYS A 245 0.93 8.04 7.01
C CYS A 245 -0.51 8.58 6.98
N SER A 246 -1.04 8.95 8.15
CA SER A 246 -2.32 9.63 8.28
C SER A 246 -2.15 10.99 8.93
N ARG A 247 -2.99 11.95 8.59
CA ARG A 247 -3.12 13.20 9.38
C ARG A 247 -3.89 12.97 10.67
N ASN A 248 -4.65 11.88 10.74
CA ASN A 248 -5.46 11.51 11.88
C ASN A 248 -4.67 10.59 12.82
N ARG A 249 -4.26 11.14 13.97
CA ARG A 249 -3.51 10.39 14.98
C ARG A 249 -4.28 9.16 15.48
N ALA A 250 -5.57 9.30 15.73
CA ALA A 250 -6.39 8.21 16.28
C ALA A 250 -6.47 7.03 15.31
N LYS A 251 -6.57 7.29 14.00
CA LYS A 251 -6.52 6.24 12.98
C LYS A 251 -5.15 5.56 12.94
N ALA A 252 -4.06 6.33 12.93
CA ALA A 252 -2.72 5.75 12.95
C ALA A 252 -2.46 4.92 14.21
N GLU A 253 -3.01 5.32 15.36
CA GLU A 253 -2.86 4.61 16.63
C GLU A 253 -3.58 3.24 16.67
N GLN A 254 -4.49 2.96 15.76
CA GLN A 254 -5.15 1.66 15.67
C GLN A 254 -4.18 0.56 15.18
N PHE A 255 -3.11 0.95 14.48
CA PHE A 255 -2.17 0.01 13.88
C PHE A 255 -1.01 -0.33 14.83
N GLY A 256 -0.83 -1.63 15.11
CA GLY A 256 0.33 -2.20 15.79
C GLY A 256 0.59 -1.66 17.21
N ASN A 257 1.79 -1.90 17.69
CA ASN A 257 2.27 -1.53 19.03
C ASN A 257 3.08 -0.22 19.08
N THR A 258 3.32 0.40 17.94
CA THR A 258 4.21 1.58 17.83
C THR A 258 3.55 2.66 16.97
N LEU A 259 3.61 3.91 17.46
CA LEU A 259 3.19 5.09 16.74
C LEU A 259 4.43 5.91 16.33
N PHE A 260 4.60 6.15 15.04
CA PHE A 260 5.54 7.13 14.52
C PHE A 260 4.86 8.49 14.40
N VAL A 261 5.53 9.53 14.89
CA VAL A 261 5.12 10.93 14.76
C VAL A 261 6.15 11.65 13.91
N PHE A 262 5.79 12.00 12.69
CA PHE A 262 6.64 12.69 11.75
C PHE A 262 6.35 14.19 11.79
N LYS A 263 7.37 14.99 12.00
CA LYS A 263 7.29 16.44 11.96
C LYS A 263 8.15 16.97 10.80
N ALA A 264 7.60 17.90 10.02
CA ALA A 264 8.37 18.60 9.00
C ALA A 264 9.18 19.74 9.64
N GLU A 265 10.43 19.91 9.24
CA GLU A 265 11.27 21.01 9.70
C GLU A 265 10.75 22.37 9.16
N LYS A 266 10.70 23.40 10.00
CA LYS A 266 10.10 24.72 9.66
C LYS A 266 10.78 25.44 8.47
N ARG A 267 12.05 25.14 8.20
CA ARG A 267 12.85 25.76 7.12
C ARG A 267 12.70 25.06 5.76
N THR A 268 12.07 23.93 5.74
CA THR A 268 11.94 23.13 4.52
C THR A 268 10.76 23.66 3.71
N SER A 269 10.98 23.90 2.42
CA SER A 269 9.88 24.17 1.50
C SER A 269 8.91 22.98 1.60
N TYR A 270 7.71 23.23 2.14
CA TYR A 270 6.67 22.22 2.39
C TYR A 270 6.30 21.39 1.14
N ARG A 271 6.65 21.92 -0.04
CA ARG A 271 6.36 21.33 -1.36
C ARG A 271 7.01 19.98 -1.63
N THR A 272 7.93 19.52 -0.78
CA THR A 272 8.78 18.37 -1.14
C THR A 272 8.81 17.23 -0.13
N LEU A 273 8.19 17.33 1.05
CA LEU A 273 8.35 16.34 2.10
C LEU A 273 7.32 15.19 2.04
N ASN A 274 6.06 15.54 1.91
CA ASN A 274 4.96 14.59 1.87
C ASN A 274 3.84 15.13 0.98
N MET A 275 2.98 14.25 0.52
CA MET A 275 1.84 14.59 -0.29
C MET A 275 0.56 14.04 0.32
N ASP A 276 -0.41 14.92 0.56
CA ASP A 276 -1.77 14.51 0.91
C ASP A 276 -2.41 13.86 -0.30
N ILE A 277 -2.69 12.57 -0.21
CA ILE A 277 -3.31 11.77 -1.28
C ILE A 277 -4.73 11.36 -0.94
N SER A 278 -5.31 11.87 0.15
CA SER A 278 -6.62 11.45 0.64
C SER A 278 -7.75 11.59 -0.39
N SER A 279 -7.70 12.60 -1.25
CA SER A 279 -8.69 12.80 -2.32
C SER A 279 -8.49 11.87 -3.53
N LEU A 280 -7.35 11.20 -3.63
CA LEU A 280 -6.97 10.31 -4.74
C LEU A 280 -6.91 8.84 -4.29
N SER A 281 -6.83 8.61 -2.99
CA SER A 281 -6.77 7.28 -2.38
C SER A 281 -8.10 6.55 -2.54
N ALA A 282 -8.04 5.22 -2.61
CA ALA A 282 -9.22 4.37 -2.49
C ALA A 282 -9.91 4.48 -1.11
N TYR A 283 -9.21 5.07 -0.12
CA TYR A 283 -9.65 5.26 1.27
C TYR A 283 -9.52 6.71 1.72
N PRO A 284 -10.37 7.63 1.24
CA PRO A 284 -10.30 9.05 1.60
C PRO A 284 -10.39 9.31 3.10
N GLU A 285 -11.12 8.46 3.83
CA GLU A 285 -11.33 8.52 5.27
C GLU A 285 -10.05 8.25 6.09
N GLU A 286 -9.04 7.60 5.52
CA GLU A 286 -7.75 7.40 6.19
C GLU A 286 -6.93 8.69 6.28
N GLU A 287 -7.36 9.76 5.61
CA GLU A 287 -6.63 11.03 5.53
C GLU A 287 -5.16 10.80 5.16
N GLU A 288 -4.94 9.95 4.16
CA GLU A 288 -3.63 9.41 3.82
C GLU A 288 -2.68 10.48 3.28
N VAL A 289 -1.48 10.45 3.82
CA VAL A 289 -0.34 11.26 3.37
C VAL A 289 0.80 10.31 3.00
N LEU A 290 1.32 10.44 1.78
CA LEU A 290 2.37 9.57 1.29
C LEU A 290 3.73 10.28 1.32
N ILE A 291 4.68 9.71 2.07
CA ILE A 291 6.07 10.13 2.09
C ILE A 291 6.81 9.30 1.02
N ARG A 292 7.47 10.00 0.09
CA ARG A 292 8.21 9.34 -0.99
C ARG A 292 9.52 8.70 -0.51
N PRO A 293 10.02 7.66 -1.19
CA PRO A 293 11.33 7.05 -0.92
C PRO A 293 12.47 8.08 -1.00
N GLY A 294 13.58 7.79 -0.31
CA GLY A 294 14.76 8.65 -0.27
C GLY A 294 14.64 9.86 0.66
N ARG A 295 13.53 10.01 1.38
CA ARG A 295 13.40 11.06 2.38
C ARG A 295 14.18 10.75 3.63
N SER A 296 15.06 11.68 3.99
CA SER A 296 15.84 11.60 5.22
C SER A 296 15.02 12.11 6.41
N PHE A 297 15.29 11.50 7.55
CA PHE A 297 14.72 11.91 8.83
C PHE A 297 15.75 11.76 9.93
N LYS A 298 15.53 12.49 11.01
CA LYS A 298 16.26 12.37 12.26
C LYS A 298 15.35 11.76 13.31
N ILE A 299 15.85 10.80 14.06
CA ILE A 299 15.15 10.22 15.20
C ILE A 299 15.41 11.14 16.41
N GLU A 300 14.36 11.75 16.94
CA GLU A 300 14.47 12.71 18.04
C GLU A 300 14.42 12.00 19.39
N ARG A 301 13.42 11.13 19.58
CA ARG A 301 13.23 10.39 20.82
C ARG A 301 12.30 9.21 20.65
N VAL A 302 12.39 8.28 21.58
CA VAL A 302 11.49 7.12 21.71
C VAL A 302 10.91 7.13 23.12
N GLU A 303 9.60 7.08 23.23
CA GLU A 303 8.85 7.09 24.50
C GLU A 303 7.95 5.86 24.58
N PHE A 304 7.58 5.45 25.79
CA PHE A 304 6.55 4.43 26.01
C PHE A 304 5.34 5.05 26.72
N GLU A 305 4.24 5.12 26.00
CA GLU A 305 2.96 5.63 26.52
C GLU A 305 2.22 4.52 27.29
N LYS A 306 2.34 4.53 28.62
CA LYS A 306 1.82 3.47 29.50
C LYS A 306 0.31 3.29 29.38
N THR A 307 -0.44 4.37 29.22
CA THR A 307 -1.91 4.37 29.13
C THR A 307 -2.40 3.60 27.91
N LYS A 308 -1.70 3.74 26.78
CA LYS A 308 -2.04 3.08 25.50
C LYS A 308 -1.23 1.80 25.25
N LYS A 309 -0.26 1.49 26.13
CA LYS A 309 0.69 0.37 25.95
C LYS A 309 1.40 0.41 24.60
N LYS A 310 1.80 1.61 24.13
CA LYS A 310 2.43 1.82 22.82
C LYS A 310 3.75 2.54 22.94
N HIS A 311 4.68 2.18 22.07
CA HIS A 311 5.87 2.99 21.83
C HIS A 311 5.53 4.15 20.91
N VAL A 312 6.08 5.34 21.19
CA VAL A 312 5.93 6.52 20.36
C VAL A 312 7.32 6.97 19.91
N ILE A 313 7.55 6.97 18.62
CA ILE A 313 8.83 7.34 18.00
C ILE A 313 8.65 8.67 17.28
N TYR A 314 9.37 9.69 17.71
CA TYR A 314 9.31 11.04 17.15
C TYR A 314 10.43 11.23 16.13
N LEU A 315 10.05 11.65 14.94
CA LEU A 315 10.95 11.83 13.80
C LEU A 315 10.79 13.24 13.23
N THR A 316 11.92 13.85 12.85
CA THR A 316 11.92 15.10 12.09
C THR A 316 12.35 14.82 10.65
N LEU A 317 11.49 15.14 9.67
CA LEU A 317 11.81 15.04 8.26
C LEU A 317 12.76 16.18 7.87
N ILE A 318 13.87 15.83 7.22
CA ILE A 318 14.97 16.75 6.87
C ILE A 318 14.91 17.06 5.38
N SER A 319 15.26 18.31 5.01
CA SER A 319 15.45 18.69 3.61
C SER A 319 16.73 18.10 3.04
N THR A 320 16.72 17.69 1.78
CA THR A 320 17.89 17.17 1.06
C THR A 320 18.94 18.26 0.73
N SER A 321 18.69 19.53 1.05
CA SER A 321 19.60 20.66 0.77
C SER A 321 20.77 20.79 1.78
N GLU A 322 20.85 19.94 2.80
CA GLU A 322 21.92 19.97 3.81
C GLU A 322 22.97 18.84 3.65
N THR A 323 23.02 18.18 2.49
CA THR A 323 24.12 17.28 2.15
C THR A 323 25.14 18.03 1.28
N ASN A 324 25.95 18.84 1.90
CA ASN A 324 27.29 19.25 1.40
C ASN A 324 28.32 18.82 2.43
#